data_f507bf2c5727bfa5e58b1c30a062ebf1
#
_entry.id   f507bf2c5727bfa5e58b1c30a062ebf1
#
_cell.length_a   1.000
_cell.length_b   1.000
_cell.length_c   1.000
_cell.angle_alpha   90.00
_cell.angle_beta   90.00
_cell.angle_gamma   90.00
#
_symmetry.space_group_name_H-M   'P 1'
#
loop_
_entity.id
_entity.type
_entity.pdbx_description
1 polymer ?
#
loop_
_entity_poly.entity_id
_entity_poly.type
_entity_poly.pdbx_seq_one_letter_code
_entity_poly.pdbx_strand_id
1 'polypeptide(L)'
;GVSCGAATAASRDSQVAYKAAKVGGTEAMAIGSNWNFAPIVDLLYNWRNTIVQTRSFCADVDRTIEYAKAFIKGTEECDMATTIKHFPGDGTEENDQHLMMGINDMDCDTWMETFGKVYSELIDAGVKTIMAGHIAQPAWQRKIAGKDLDDHEILPATLCPELITGLLKEKLG
;
A
#
# COMPACT_ATOMS: atom_id res chain seq x y z
N GLY A 1 10.61 19.52 8.72
CA GLY A 1 9.55 18.54 8.50
C GLY A 1 9.44 18.16 7.04
N VAL A 2 9.05 16.95 6.75
CA VAL A 2 8.85 16.43 5.40
C VAL A 2 7.38 16.55 5.01
N SER A 3 7.09 16.80 3.73
CA SER A 3 5.73 16.93 3.21
C SER A 3 4.99 15.57 3.23
N CYS A 4 3.66 15.61 3.34
CA CYS A 4 2.82 14.41 3.20
C CYS A 4 2.83 13.89 1.76
N GLY A 5 2.31 12.67 1.55
CA GLY A 5 2.27 12.01 0.24
C GLY A 5 1.62 12.87 -0.84
N ALA A 6 0.42 13.39 -0.59
CA ALA A 6 -0.30 14.23 -1.53
C ALA A 6 0.45 15.52 -1.92
N ALA A 7 1.07 16.20 -0.94
CA ALA A 7 1.87 17.38 -1.21
C ALA A 7 3.13 17.05 -2.03
N THR A 8 3.74 15.89 -1.75
CA THR A 8 4.86 15.37 -2.53
C THR A 8 4.45 15.12 -3.98
N ALA A 9 3.33 14.44 -4.19
CA ALA A 9 2.80 14.16 -5.54
C ALA A 9 2.37 15.43 -6.29
N ALA A 10 1.87 16.44 -5.58
CA ALA A 10 1.50 17.74 -6.15
C ALA A 10 2.70 18.51 -6.74
N SER A 11 3.92 18.20 -6.31
CA SER A 11 5.14 18.80 -6.89
C SER A 11 5.37 18.42 -8.35
N ARG A 12 4.78 17.32 -8.82
CA ARG A 12 5.00 16.71 -10.14
C ARG A 12 6.47 16.34 -10.42
N ASP A 13 7.23 16.11 -9.36
CA ASP A 13 8.64 15.71 -9.41
C ASP A 13 8.89 14.60 -8.38
N SER A 14 9.10 13.36 -8.83
CA SER A 14 9.36 12.21 -7.97
C SER A 14 10.67 12.34 -7.17
N GLN A 15 11.59 13.22 -7.60
CA GLN A 15 12.80 13.53 -6.82
C GLN A 15 12.48 14.18 -5.48
N VAL A 16 11.31 14.81 -5.35
CA VAL A 16 10.85 15.34 -4.06
C VAL A 16 10.57 14.19 -3.08
N ALA A 17 9.95 13.09 -3.55
CA ALA A 17 9.73 11.90 -2.74
C ALA A 17 11.07 11.26 -2.29
N TYR A 18 12.01 11.12 -3.21
CA TYR A 18 13.36 10.61 -2.92
C TYR A 18 14.07 11.45 -1.85
N LYS A 19 14.13 12.77 -2.04
CA LYS A 19 14.82 13.68 -1.10
C LYS A 19 14.15 13.68 0.27
N ALA A 20 12.81 13.71 0.31
CA ALA A 20 12.04 13.66 1.55
C ALA A 20 12.31 12.36 2.31
N ALA A 21 12.32 11.23 1.62
CA ALA A 21 12.61 9.92 2.19
C ALA A 21 14.05 9.83 2.70
N LYS A 22 15.01 10.36 1.95
CA LYS A 22 16.43 10.36 2.35
C LYS A 22 16.68 11.21 3.60
N VAL A 23 16.08 12.40 3.69
CA VAL A 23 16.17 13.24 4.89
C VAL A 23 15.54 12.53 6.09
N GLY A 24 14.30 12.05 5.94
CA GLY A 24 13.59 11.35 7.02
C GLY A 24 14.30 10.07 7.46
N GLY A 25 14.84 9.30 6.51
CA GLY A 25 15.63 8.09 6.79
C GLY A 25 16.92 8.41 7.56
N THR A 26 17.66 9.43 7.14
CA THR A 26 18.87 9.86 7.84
C THR A 26 18.58 10.29 9.28
N GLU A 27 17.52 11.09 9.50
CA GLU A 27 17.11 11.54 10.85
C GLU A 27 16.66 10.36 11.73
N ALA A 28 15.87 9.43 11.15
CA ALA A 28 15.38 8.26 11.88
C ALA A 28 16.52 7.31 12.26
N MET A 29 17.46 7.05 11.36
CA MET A 29 18.66 6.26 11.67
C MET A 29 19.51 6.88 12.79
N ALA A 30 19.61 8.20 12.85
CA ALA A 30 20.36 8.91 13.90
C ALA A 30 19.79 8.69 15.31
N ILE A 31 18.49 8.33 15.42
CA ILE A 31 17.84 7.97 16.70
C ILE A 31 17.65 6.47 16.88
N GLY A 32 18.27 5.63 16.02
CA GLY A 32 18.27 4.17 16.13
C GLY A 32 17.11 3.45 15.47
N SER A 33 16.26 4.12 14.66
CA SER A 33 15.20 3.48 13.89
C SER A 33 15.75 2.99 12.56
N ASN A 34 15.65 1.69 12.28
CA ASN A 34 16.14 1.06 11.04
C ASN A 34 15.03 0.45 10.17
N TRP A 35 13.77 0.67 10.52
CA TRP A 35 12.60 0.17 9.79
C TRP A 35 11.50 1.23 9.74
N ASN A 36 11.05 1.56 8.54
CA ASN A 36 10.04 2.58 8.28
C ASN A 36 8.75 1.95 7.75
N PHE A 37 7.62 2.27 8.37
CA PHE A 37 6.29 1.85 7.92
C PHE A 37 5.71 2.81 6.87
N ALA A 38 6.50 3.05 5.84
CA ALA A 38 6.18 3.88 4.66
C ALA A 38 6.95 3.35 3.42
N PRO A 39 6.52 3.73 2.21
CA PRO A 39 5.45 4.67 1.86
C PRO A 39 4.05 4.05 1.91
N ILE A 40 3.03 4.93 1.94
CA ILE A 40 1.63 4.55 1.70
C ILE A 40 1.40 4.55 0.19
N VAL A 41 0.98 3.38 -0.33
CA VAL A 41 0.76 3.15 -1.76
C VAL A 41 -0.72 2.93 -2.10
N ASP A 42 -1.58 3.16 -1.12
CA ASP A 42 -3.03 3.15 -1.30
C ASP A 42 -3.46 4.18 -2.33
N LEU A 43 -4.45 3.83 -3.14
CA LEU A 43 -4.99 4.69 -4.20
C LEU A 43 -6.24 5.41 -3.70
N LEU A 44 -6.19 6.72 -3.58
CA LEU A 44 -7.31 7.53 -3.07
C LEU A 44 -8.41 7.68 -4.13
N TYR A 45 -9.22 6.64 -4.34
CA TYR A 45 -10.38 6.67 -5.22
C TYR A 45 -11.61 7.32 -4.57
N ASN A 46 -11.76 7.13 -3.25
CA ASN A 46 -12.82 7.77 -2.49
C ASN A 46 -12.26 8.91 -1.63
N TRP A 47 -12.59 10.15 -1.98
CA TRP A 47 -12.14 11.33 -1.26
C TRP A 47 -12.64 11.41 0.18
N ARG A 48 -13.67 10.63 0.52
CA ARG A 48 -14.20 10.52 1.89
C ARG A 48 -13.49 9.49 2.75
N ASN A 49 -12.57 8.71 2.17
CA ASN A 49 -11.77 7.78 2.97
C ASN A 49 -11.10 8.52 4.12
N THR A 50 -11.33 8.05 5.34
CA THR A 50 -10.93 8.75 6.57
C THR A 50 -9.46 8.57 6.93
N ILE A 51 -8.79 7.55 6.37
CA ILE A 51 -7.46 7.10 6.77
C ILE A 51 -6.38 7.51 5.77
N VAL A 52 -6.63 7.29 4.49
CA VAL A 52 -5.60 7.46 3.45
C VAL A 52 -5.35 8.93 3.13
N GLN A 53 -6.36 9.63 2.67
CA GLN A 53 -6.38 11.08 2.40
C GLN A 53 -5.03 11.67 1.92
N THR A 54 -4.51 12.66 2.62
CA THR A 54 -3.24 13.32 2.31
C THR A 54 -2.01 12.45 2.51
N ARG A 55 -2.16 11.25 3.09
CA ARG A 55 -1.08 10.29 3.27
C ARG A 55 -0.73 9.55 1.98
N SER A 56 -1.73 9.32 1.09
CA SER A 56 -1.51 8.75 -0.25
C SER A 56 -0.79 9.75 -1.18
N PHE A 57 -0.10 9.24 -2.17
CA PHE A 57 0.43 10.07 -3.26
C PHE A 57 -0.71 10.62 -4.13
N CYS A 58 -1.54 9.74 -4.69
CA CYS A 58 -2.68 10.10 -5.54
C CYS A 58 -3.56 8.87 -5.85
N ALA A 59 -4.54 9.04 -6.74
CA ALA A 59 -5.35 7.95 -7.28
C ALA A 59 -4.77 7.34 -8.59
N ASP A 60 -3.75 7.95 -9.17
CA ASP A 60 -3.13 7.47 -10.40
C ASP A 60 -2.11 6.37 -10.11
N VAL A 61 -2.27 5.21 -10.75
CA VAL A 61 -1.46 4.00 -10.53
C VAL A 61 0.01 4.23 -10.87
N ASP A 62 0.28 4.73 -12.08
CA ASP A 62 1.65 4.86 -12.59
C ASP A 62 2.44 5.92 -11.80
N ARG A 63 1.79 7.01 -11.45
CA ARG A 63 2.39 8.04 -10.60
C ARG A 63 2.64 7.53 -9.19
N THR A 64 1.71 6.77 -8.60
CA THR A 64 1.92 6.16 -7.28
C THR A 64 3.13 5.24 -7.30
N ILE A 65 3.28 4.41 -8.33
CA ILE A 65 4.45 3.53 -8.51
C ILE A 65 5.74 4.36 -8.62
N GLU A 66 5.76 5.38 -9.46
CA GLU A 66 6.93 6.25 -9.66
C GLU A 66 7.39 6.89 -8.35
N TYR A 67 6.45 7.51 -7.61
CA TYR A 67 6.77 8.17 -6.34
C TYR A 67 7.17 7.19 -5.24
N ALA A 68 6.51 6.03 -5.18
CA ALA A 68 6.86 4.98 -4.23
C ALA A 68 8.25 4.42 -4.47
N LYS A 69 8.63 4.13 -5.73
CA LYS A 69 9.99 3.69 -6.10
C LYS A 69 11.04 4.73 -5.70
N ALA A 70 10.77 6.01 -5.95
CA ALA A 70 11.66 7.10 -5.55
C ALA A 70 11.82 7.20 -4.02
N PHE A 71 10.71 7.07 -3.28
CA PHE A 71 10.70 7.05 -1.82
C PHE A 71 11.49 5.86 -1.25
N ILE A 72 11.22 4.65 -1.75
CA ILE A 72 11.91 3.41 -1.34
C ILE A 72 13.41 3.58 -1.53
N LYS A 73 13.84 4.00 -2.73
CA LYS A 73 15.26 4.25 -3.01
C LYS A 73 15.89 5.23 -2.03
N GLY A 74 15.22 6.35 -1.75
CA GLY A 74 15.76 7.36 -0.81
C GLY A 74 15.91 6.84 0.62
N THR A 75 15.00 5.96 1.06
CA THR A 75 15.04 5.35 2.39
C THR A 75 16.11 4.26 2.47
N GLU A 76 16.20 3.38 1.47
CA GLU A 76 17.15 2.27 1.45
C GLU A 76 18.61 2.74 1.35
N GLU A 77 18.88 3.85 0.69
CA GLU A 77 20.21 4.48 0.71
C GLU A 77 20.65 4.98 2.10
N CYS A 78 19.75 4.95 3.09
CA CYS A 78 20.05 5.21 4.50
C CYS A 78 20.19 3.92 5.32
N ASP A 79 20.29 2.74 4.69
CA ASP A 79 20.28 1.41 5.35
C ASP A 79 19.01 1.14 6.16
N MET A 80 17.88 1.72 5.78
CA MET A 80 16.60 1.57 6.45
C MET A 80 15.62 0.75 5.61
N ALA A 81 15.00 -0.28 6.20
CA ALA A 81 13.96 -1.06 5.54
C ALA A 81 12.67 -0.24 5.35
N THR A 82 12.00 -0.44 4.21
CA THR A 82 10.72 0.16 3.87
C THR A 82 9.58 -0.83 3.96
N THR A 83 8.38 -0.33 4.23
CA THR A 83 7.13 -1.11 4.24
C THR A 83 6.09 -0.40 3.39
N ILE A 84 5.71 -0.99 2.27
CA ILE A 84 4.53 -0.49 1.54
C ILE A 84 3.24 -0.95 2.20
N LYS A 85 2.19 -0.14 2.13
CA LYS A 85 0.93 -0.38 2.87
C LYS A 85 -0.25 0.37 2.26
N HIS A 86 -1.48 -0.13 2.51
CA HIS A 86 -1.93 -1.26 3.35
C HIS A 86 -2.51 -2.36 2.44
N PHE A 87 -1.83 -3.49 2.30
CA PHE A 87 -2.33 -4.59 1.45
C PHE A 87 -3.67 -5.13 1.98
N PRO A 88 -4.67 -5.40 1.14
CA PRO A 88 -4.72 -5.39 -0.34
C PRO A 88 -5.09 -4.04 -0.98
N GLY A 89 -5.04 -2.96 -0.26
CA GLY A 89 -5.26 -1.60 -0.75
C GLY A 89 -6.46 -0.91 -0.11
N ASP A 90 -6.19 0.23 0.53
CA ASP A 90 -7.16 1.15 1.10
C ASP A 90 -7.46 2.29 0.11
N GLY A 91 -8.45 3.13 0.42
CA GLY A 91 -8.80 4.31 -0.36
C GLY A 91 -10.03 4.17 -1.24
N THR A 92 -10.72 3.03 -1.20
CA THR A 92 -11.94 2.78 -2.00
C THR A 92 -13.22 3.11 -1.23
N GLU A 93 -13.21 3.02 0.09
CA GLU A 93 -14.37 3.20 0.97
C GLU A 93 -14.16 4.30 2.02
N GLU A 94 -15.17 4.56 2.85
CA GLU A 94 -15.18 5.62 3.86
C GLU A 94 -14.81 5.14 5.26
N ASN A 95 -14.90 3.82 5.53
CA ASN A 95 -14.72 3.28 6.87
C ASN A 95 -13.27 3.32 7.34
N ASP A 96 -13.11 3.52 8.65
CA ASP A 96 -11.81 3.42 9.30
C ASP A 96 -11.52 1.94 9.61
N GLN A 97 -10.54 1.36 8.95
CA GLN A 97 -10.13 -0.03 9.14
C GLN A 97 -9.61 -0.37 10.55
N HIS A 98 -9.38 0.64 11.40
CA HIS A 98 -9.02 0.44 12.80
C HIS A 98 -10.24 0.27 13.71
N LEU A 99 -11.42 0.68 13.24
CA LEU A 99 -12.67 0.61 13.99
C LEU A 99 -13.60 -0.49 13.48
N MET A 100 -13.53 -0.79 12.20
CA MET A 100 -14.30 -1.85 11.55
C MET A 100 -13.52 -2.37 10.34
N MET A 101 -13.82 -3.57 9.89
CA MET A 101 -13.16 -4.14 8.72
C MET A 101 -13.40 -3.25 7.50
N GLY A 102 -12.30 -2.79 6.88
CA GLY A 102 -12.34 -2.13 5.59
C GLY A 102 -12.63 -3.12 4.45
N ILE A 103 -13.20 -2.65 3.35
CA ILE A 103 -13.53 -3.48 2.19
C ILE A 103 -13.04 -2.81 0.91
N ASN A 104 -12.15 -3.47 0.20
CA ASN A 104 -11.85 -3.17 -1.18
C ASN A 104 -12.72 -4.09 -2.05
N ASP A 105 -13.81 -3.57 -2.59
CA ASP A 105 -14.86 -4.32 -3.29
C ASP A 105 -14.63 -4.46 -4.80
N MET A 106 -13.44 -4.10 -5.28
CA MET A 106 -13.09 -4.24 -6.70
C MET A 106 -13.14 -5.71 -7.14
N ASP A 107 -13.60 -5.95 -8.37
CA ASP A 107 -13.41 -7.25 -9.02
C ASP A 107 -11.92 -7.57 -9.22
N CYS A 108 -11.63 -8.85 -9.50
CA CYS A 108 -10.24 -9.30 -9.59
C CYS A 108 -9.43 -8.61 -10.69
N ASP A 109 -10.05 -8.31 -11.83
CA ASP A 109 -9.35 -7.75 -12.99
C ASP A 109 -9.06 -6.28 -12.76
N THR A 110 -10.04 -5.50 -12.31
CA THR A 110 -9.86 -4.10 -11.90
C THR A 110 -8.82 -3.97 -10.79
N TRP A 111 -8.87 -4.86 -9.79
CA TRP A 111 -7.88 -4.87 -8.72
C TRP A 111 -6.46 -5.15 -9.24
N MET A 112 -6.30 -6.10 -10.16
CA MET A 112 -4.99 -6.41 -10.76
C MET A 112 -4.44 -5.26 -11.59
N GLU A 113 -5.29 -4.54 -12.31
CA GLU A 113 -4.88 -3.38 -13.11
C GLU A 113 -4.53 -2.15 -12.27
N THR A 114 -4.93 -2.13 -11.00
CA THR A 114 -4.74 -1.01 -10.09
C THR A 114 -3.81 -1.37 -8.93
N PHE A 115 -4.35 -1.80 -7.79
CA PHE A 115 -3.56 -2.18 -6.60
C PHE A 115 -2.59 -3.33 -6.89
N GLY A 116 -3.03 -4.35 -7.63
CA GLY A 116 -2.19 -5.48 -8.03
C GLY A 116 -0.95 -5.02 -8.79
N LYS A 117 -1.12 -4.10 -9.75
CA LYS A 117 0.00 -3.50 -10.49
C LYS A 117 0.94 -2.73 -9.56
N VAL A 118 0.41 -1.93 -8.64
CA VAL A 118 1.24 -1.20 -7.67
C VAL A 118 2.09 -2.16 -6.85
N TYR A 119 1.48 -3.20 -6.27
CA TYR A 119 2.21 -4.17 -5.46
C TYR A 119 3.24 -4.96 -6.28
N SER A 120 2.87 -5.50 -7.45
CA SER A 120 3.80 -6.23 -8.32
C SER A 120 5.03 -5.39 -8.69
N GLU A 121 4.83 -4.17 -9.15
CA GLU A 121 5.90 -3.26 -9.57
C GLU A 121 6.84 -2.87 -8.41
N LEU A 122 6.32 -2.81 -7.18
CA LEU A 122 7.13 -2.48 -6.00
C LEU A 122 7.82 -3.71 -5.40
N ILE A 123 7.23 -4.90 -5.53
CA ILE A 123 7.88 -6.18 -5.20
C ILE A 123 9.07 -6.39 -6.16
N ASP A 124 8.86 -6.23 -7.47
CA ASP A 124 9.91 -6.33 -8.49
C ASP A 124 11.02 -5.28 -8.28
N ALA A 125 10.67 -4.12 -7.75
CA ALA A 125 11.65 -3.10 -7.36
C ALA A 125 12.43 -3.44 -6.07
N GLY A 126 12.09 -4.53 -5.39
CA GLY A 126 12.83 -5.05 -4.23
C GLY A 126 12.43 -4.48 -2.88
N VAL A 127 11.17 -3.98 -2.72
CA VAL A 127 10.68 -3.56 -1.41
C VAL A 127 10.84 -4.67 -0.37
N LYS A 128 11.25 -4.30 0.86
CA LYS A 128 11.63 -5.29 1.88
C LYS A 128 10.44 -5.88 2.62
N THR A 129 9.40 -5.11 2.86
CA THR A 129 8.25 -5.55 3.65
C THR A 129 6.94 -4.95 3.14
N ILE A 130 5.84 -5.68 3.40
CA ILE A 130 4.47 -5.26 3.07
C ILE A 130 3.63 -5.39 4.33
N MET A 131 2.86 -4.35 4.66
CA MET A 131 1.94 -4.36 5.77
C MET A 131 0.55 -4.78 5.31
N ALA A 132 0.04 -5.90 5.84
CA ALA A 132 -1.35 -6.28 5.68
C ALA A 132 -2.26 -5.34 6.47
N GLY A 133 -3.32 -4.87 5.82
CA GLY A 133 -4.37 -4.05 6.43
C GLY A 133 -5.51 -4.89 7.01
N HIS A 134 -6.33 -4.25 7.84
CA HIS A 134 -7.60 -4.85 8.30
C HIS A 134 -8.70 -4.65 7.24
N ILE A 135 -8.36 -5.00 6.00
CA ILE A 135 -9.13 -4.76 4.79
C ILE A 135 -9.39 -6.10 4.11
N ALA A 136 -10.64 -6.36 3.80
CA ALA A 136 -11.05 -7.51 2.99
C ALA A 136 -10.96 -7.18 1.49
N GLN A 137 -10.70 -8.20 0.70
CA GLN A 137 -10.86 -8.16 -0.75
C GLN A 137 -11.68 -9.42 -1.17
N PRO A 138 -13.02 -9.31 -1.15
CA PRO A 138 -13.90 -10.47 -1.27
C PRO A 138 -13.77 -11.22 -2.59
N ALA A 139 -13.59 -10.51 -3.71
CA ALA A 139 -13.47 -11.14 -5.03
C ALA A 139 -12.24 -12.06 -5.12
N TRP A 140 -11.10 -11.62 -4.62
CA TRP A 140 -9.89 -12.44 -4.59
C TRP A 140 -9.99 -13.57 -3.57
N GLN A 141 -10.57 -13.33 -2.38
CA GLN A 141 -10.76 -14.39 -1.41
C GLN A 141 -11.63 -15.51 -1.98
N ARG A 142 -12.79 -15.20 -2.58
CA ARG A 142 -13.67 -16.18 -3.24
C ARG A 142 -12.95 -16.91 -4.38
N LYS A 143 -12.24 -16.20 -5.23
CA LYS A 143 -11.53 -16.77 -6.39
C LYS A 143 -10.47 -17.80 -5.96
N ILE A 144 -9.69 -17.50 -4.94
CA ILE A 144 -8.61 -18.38 -4.45
C ILE A 144 -9.18 -19.54 -3.65
N ALA A 145 -10.20 -19.29 -2.81
CA ALA A 145 -10.91 -20.35 -2.09
C ALA A 145 -11.63 -21.34 -3.03
N GLY A 146 -11.89 -20.94 -4.27
CA GLY A 146 -12.56 -21.79 -5.26
C GLY A 146 -14.02 -22.10 -4.93
N LYS A 147 -14.64 -21.31 -4.08
CA LYS A 147 -16.03 -21.44 -3.65
C LYS A 147 -16.68 -20.07 -3.43
N ASP A 148 -17.99 -20.05 -3.51
CA ASP A 148 -18.77 -18.91 -3.05
C ASP A 148 -18.72 -18.85 -1.52
N LEU A 149 -18.35 -17.67 -0.97
CA LEU A 149 -18.24 -17.45 0.47
C LEU A 149 -19.37 -16.51 0.89
N ASP A 150 -20.06 -16.87 1.97
CA ASP A 150 -21.00 -15.97 2.61
C ASP A 150 -20.27 -14.74 3.21
N ASP A 151 -20.99 -13.64 3.43
CA ASP A 151 -20.40 -12.40 3.94
C ASP A 151 -19.70 -12.58 5.30
N HIS A 152 -20.18 -13.48 6.15
CA HIS A 152 -19.55 -13.78 7.44
C HIS A 152 -18.26 -14.63 7.33
N GLU A 153 -17.97 -15.21 6.16
CA GLU A 153 -16.72 -15.92 5.86
C GLU A 153 -15.64 -14.99 5.27
N ILE A 154 -16.04 -13.76 4.93
CA ILE A 154 -15.10 -12.76 4.39
C ILE A 154 -14.21 -12.23 5.51
N LEU A 155 -12.90 -12.33 5.31
CA LEU A 155 -11.89 -12.00 6.30
C LEU A 155 -11.02 -10.81 5.83
N PRO A 156 -10.55 -9.97 6.76
CA PRO A 156 -9.53 -8.98 6.43
C PRO A 156 -8.20 -9.66 6.10
N ALA A 157 -7.36 -9.03 5.30
CA ALA A 157 -6.08 -9.60 4.87
C ALA A 157 -5.22 -10.10 6.04
N THR A 158 -5.27 -9.44 7.19
CA THR A 158 -4.55 -9.85 8.41
C THR A 158 -4.95 -11.23 8.95
N LEU A 159 -6.10 -11.77 8.54
CA LEU A 159 -6.63 -13.09 8.96
C LEU A 159 -6.94 -14.01 7.79
N CYS A 160 -6.68 -13.59 6.55
CA CYS A 160 -7.11 -14.27 5.32
C CYS A 160 -5.92 -14.96 4.63
N PRO A 161 -5.75 -16.28 4.74
CA PRO A 161 -4.67 -16.99 4.08
C PRO A 161 -4.75 -16.92 2.56
N GLU A 162 -5.95 -16.86 1.98
CA GLU A 162 -6.14 -16.68 0.54
C GLU A 162 -5.50 -15.38 0.04
N LEU A 163 -5.64 -14.28 0.80
CA LEU A 163 -5.04 -13.00 0.43
C LEU A 163 -3.54 -12.96 0.70
N ILE A 164 -3.08 -13.47 1.86
CA ILE A 164 -1.66 -13.39 2.22
C ILE A 164 -0.84 -14.45 1.49
N THR A 165 -1.26 -15.69 1.51
CA THR A 165 -0.51 -16.78 0.87
C THR A 165 -0.84 -16.82 -0.62
N GLY A 166 -2.10 -17.00 -0.99
CA GLY A 166 -2.49 -17.22 -2.38
C GLY A 166 -2.30 -15.98 -3.27
N LEU A 167 -2.75 -14.80 -2.82
CA LEU A 167 -2.63 -13.60 -3.65
C LEU A 167 -1.25 -12.96 -3.51
N LEU A 168 -0.84 -12.59 -2.29
CA LEU A 168 0.37 -11.81 -2.11
C LEU A 168 1.64 -12.62 -2.39
N LYS A 169 1.81 -13.81 -1.78
CA LYS A 169 3.06 -14.57 -1.89
C LYS A 169 3.17 -15.44 -3.12
N GLU A 170 2.07 -16.11 -3.53
CA GLU A 170 2.13 -17.08 -4.65
C GLU A 170 1.86 -16.42 -6.00
N LYS A 171 0.97 -15.42 -6.04
CA LYS A 171 0.59 -14.78 -7.30
C LYS A 171 1.40 -13.50 -7.61
N LEU A 172 1.69 -12.68 -6.62
CA LEU A 172 2.42 -11.42 -6.83
C LEU A 172 3.94 -11.56 -6.58
N GLY A 173 4.42 -12.60 -5.89
CA GLY A 173 5.82 -12.85 -5.56
C GLY A 173 6.16 -12.45 -4.14
#